data_6c3383919f1b25d0efe520a57c80e9d2
#
_entry.id   6c3383919f1b25d0efe520a57c80e9d2
#
_cell.length_a   1.000
_cell.length_b   1.000
_cell.length_c   1.000
_cell.angle_alpha   90.00
_cell.angle_beta   90.00
_cell.angle_gamma   90.00
#
_symmetry.space_group_name_H-M   'P 1'
#
loop_
_entity.id
_entity.type
_entity.pdbx_description
1 polymer ?
#
loop_
_entity_poly.entity_id
_entity_poly.type
_entity_poly.pdbx_seq_one_letter_code
_entity_poly.pdbx_strand_id
1 'polypeptide(L)'
;MKNTDQLKKGIQSQNQEFRRYEQVKKDQNYYLSEQPDEEAFDNDFEIKTIDFSLLIDDNPRFVAELGSALSDIGFAIITNHGIDQNMYHKCEQKIIEFFESITLDDKMKYEARRFGSVNQGYFPIKSTTIIHPDLVEGWVFCRRAFDMDNGSDYQESEFWPVPGFEPIFREVVLAHEKLILPLMQSMLAYLGEDPHLYDKKLTKTNFGFRLNYYPPLSQKQLDSGGGRMLGHEDIDIFTILPTQSVAGLQVLNRKNNKWIRLNPKFGDIILNTGDYMQRISNDIFPSTTHRV
;
A
#
# COMPACT_ATOMS: atom_id res chain seq x y z
N MET A 1 -18.55 -9.45 -24.46
CA MET A 1 -19.08 -9.08 -23.13
C MET A 1 -19.20 -10.35 -22.29
N LYS A 2 -18.33 -10.60 -21.32
CA LYS A 2 -18.57 -11.64 -20.31
C LYS A 2 -19.75 -11.15 -19.46
N ASN A 3 -20.70 -12.04 -19.26
CA ASN A 3 -21.95 -11.76 -18.59
C ASN A 3 -21.70 -11.16 -17.20
N THR A 4 -22.01 -9.91 -17.00
CA THR A 4 -21.85 -9.15 -15.74
C THR A 4 -22.51 -9.87 -14.55
N ASP A 5 -23.56 -10.65 -14.82
CA ASP A 5 -24.26 -11.42 -13.80
C ASP A 5 -23.49 -12.68 -13.35
N GLN A 6 -22.67 -13.27 -14.24
CA GLN A 6 -21.77 -14.37 -13.84
C GLN A 6 -20.60 -13.84 -12.99
N LEU A 7 -20.09 -12.65 -13.31
CA LEU A 7 -19.07 -11.97 -12.50
C LEU A 7 -19.63 -11.64 -11.12
N LYS A 8 -20.82 -11.03 -11.05
CA LYS A 8 -21.50 -10.73 -9.77
C LYS A 8 -21.73 -11.97 -8.92
N LYS A 9 -22.17 -13.09 -9.53
CA LYS A 9 -22.33 -14.36 -8.82
C LYS A 9 -21.02 -14.93 -8.31
N GLY A 10 -19.95 -14.82 -9.09
CA GLY A 10 -18.60 -15.24 -8.69
C GLY A 10 -18.08 -14.45 -7.49
N ILE A 11 -18.22 -13.12 -7.51
CA ILE A 11 -17.88 -12.22 -6.39
C ILE A 11 -18.68 -12.62 -5.14
N GLN A 12 -19.98 -12.80 -5.27
CA GLN A 12 -20.84 -13.17 -4.15
C GLN A 12 -20.48 -14.53 -3.54
N SER A 13 -20.08 -15.52 -4.36
CA SER A 13 -19.69 -16.83 -3.86
C SER A 13 -18.33 -16.81 -3.14
N GLN A 14 -17.35 -16.08 -3.65
CA GLN A 14 -16.05 -15.93 -2.99
C GLN A 14 -16.15 -15.13 -1.68
N ASN A 15 -17.01 -14.12 -1.67
CA ASN A 15 -17.20 -13.30 -0.48
C ASN A 15 -18.10 -13.99 0.58
N GLN A 16 -18.66 -15.16 0.33
CA GLN A 16 -19.41 -15.91 1.35
C GLN A 16 -18.53 -16.27 2.55
N GLU A 17 -17.26 -16.57 2.34
CA GLU A 17 -16.30 -16.84 3.43
C GLU A 17 -15.91 -15.57 4.19
N PHE A 18 -15.96 -14.42 3.54
CA PHE A 18 -15.58 -13.11 4.11
C PHE A 18 -16.78 -12.33 4.68
N ARG A 19 -17.98 -12.88 4.69
CA ARG A 19 -19.20 -12.25 5.24
C ARG A 19 -19.08 -11.81 6.71
N ARG A 20 -18.03 -12.21 7.39
CA ARG A 20 -17.74 -11.81 8.78
C ARG A 20 -17.09 -10.43 8.89
N TYR A 21 -16.62 -9.84 7.80
CA TYR A 21 -15.96 -8.56 7.79
C TYR A 21 -16.88 -7.49 7.20
N GLU A 22 -16.92 -6.31 7.80
CA GLU A 22 -17.78 -5.20 7.34
C GLU A 22 -17.51 -4.78 5.88
N GLN A 23 -16.27 -4.94 5.43
CA GLN A 23 -15.86 -4.73 4.04
C GLN A 23 -16.75 -5.46 3.03
N VAL A 24 -17.30 -6.59 3.41
CA VAL A 24 -18.13 -7.43 2.55
C VAL A 24 -19.60 -7.01 2.55
N LYS A 25 -20.03 -6.20 3.51
CA LYS A 25 -21.41 -5.68 3.60
C LYS A 25 -21.64 -4.47 2.72
N LYS A 26 -20.57 -3.80 2.26
CA LYS A 26 -20.65 -2.65 1.36
C LYS A 26 -21.08 -3.14 -0.01
N ASP A 27 -21.96 -2.37 -0.66
CA ASP A 27 -22.27 -2.60 -2.06
C ASP A 27 -20.98 -2.46 -2.88
N GLN A 28 -20.49 -3.57 -3.42
CA GLN A 28 -19.19 -3.67 -4.03
C GLN A 28 -19.21 -3.25 -5.51
N ASN A 29 -20.08 -2.34 -5.89
CA ASN A 29 -20.13 -1.79 -7.24
C ASN A 29 -18.78 -1.17 -7.66
N TYR A 30 -17.96 -0.73 -6.73
CA TYR A 30 -16.63 -0.20 -7.02
C TYR A 30 -15.64 -1.25 -7.60
N TYR A 31 -15.89 -2.54 -7.41
CA TYR A 31 -15.13 -3.59 -8.11
C TYR A 31 -15.51 -3.74 -9.58
N LEU A 32 -16.67 -3.25 -9.97
CA LEU A 32 -17.25 -3.48 -11.28
C LEU A 32 -17.26 -2.24 -12.17
N SER A 33 -17.20 -1.04 -11.59
CA SER A 33 -17.25 0.22 -12.32
C SER A 33 -15.85 0.80 -12.50
N GLU A 34 -15.04 0.19 -13.33
CA GLU A 34 -13.74 0.75 -13.73
C GLU A 34 -13.86 1.69 -14.94
N GLN A 35 -15.05 1.94 -15.41
CA GLN A 35 -15.28 2.94 -16.46
C GLN A 35 -15.05 4.32 -15.84
N PRO A 36 -14.12 5.12 -16.38
CA PRO A 36 -13.86 6.48 -15.90
C PRO A 36 -14.99 7.38 -16.35
N ASP A 37 -16.15 7.28 -15.68
CA ASP A 37 -17.17 8.32 -15.78
C ASP A 37 -16.67 9.50 -14.95
N GLU A 38 -16.61 10.70 -15.53
CA GLU A 38 -16.17 11.90 -14.80
C GLU A 38 -17.06 12.17 -13.58
N GLU A 39 -18.32 11.76 -13.61
CA GLU A 39 -19.22 11.83 -12.46
C GLU A 39 -18.80 10.93 -11.29
N ALA A 40 -17.95 9.92 -11.53
CA ALA A 40 -17.43 9.04 -10.51
C ALA A 40 -16.29 9.67 -9.68
N PHE A 41 -15.83 10.89 -10.03
CA PHE A 41 -14.74 11.55 -9.34
C PHE A 41 -15.22 12.72 -8.47
N ASP A 42 -14.61 12.84 -7.30
CA ASP A 42 -14.73 13.98 -6.40
C ASP A 42 -13.56 14.93 -6.67
N ASN A 43 -13.82 15.96 -7.47
CA ASN A 43 -12.82 16.94 -7.85
C ASN A 43 -12.69 18.09 -6.82
N ASP A 44 -13.58 18.14 -5.84
CA ASP A 44 -13.62 19.20 -4.81
C ASP A 44 -12.90 18.77 -3.54
N PHE A 45 -12.64 17.46 -3.37
CA PHE A 45 -11.94 16.93 -2.20
C PHE A 45 -10.44 16.79 -2.43
N GLU A 46 -9.67 17.40 -1.55
CA GLU A 46 -8.20 17.29 -1.57
C GLU A 46 -7.68 16.51 -0.35
N ILE A 47 -6.80 15.54 -0.60
CA ILE A 47 -6.06 14.87 0.48
C ILE A 47 -5.08 15.88 1.09
N LYS A 48 -5.13 16.02 2.41
CA LYS A 48 -4.31 17.00 3.14
C LYS A 48 -2.83 16.65 3.05
N THR A 49 -2.02 17.68 2.81
CA THR A 49 -0.54 17.59 2.87
C THR A 49 -0.06 18.08 4.22
N ILE A 50 0.75 17.26 4.88
CA ILE A 50 1.26 17.49 6.24
C ILE A 50 2.77 17.67 6.16
N ASP A 51 3.26 18.75 6.71
CA ASP A 51 4.69 19.04 6.80
C ASP A 51 5.31 18.26 7.97
N PHE A 52 6.16 17.28 7.67
CA PHE A 52 6.80 16.45 8.70
C PHE A 52 7.79 17.24 9.58
N SER A 53 8.33 18.36 9.10
CA SER A 53 9.23 19.20 9.92
C SER A 53 8.53 19.75 11.18
N LEU A 54 7.21 19.90 11.13
CA LEU A 54 6.40 20.30 12.29
C LEU A 54 6.51 19.32 13.46
N LEU A 55 6.88 18.05 13.20
CA LEU A 55 7.11 17.10 14.30
C LEU A 55 8.13 17.63 15.32
N ILE A 56 9.13 18.39 14.86
CA ILE A 56 10.18 19.00 15.68
C ILE A 56 9.83 20.45 16.03
N ASP A 57 9.35 21.21 15.06
CA ASP A 57 9.17 22.64 15.19
C ASP A 57 7.89 23.02 15.94
N ASP A 58 6.81 22.26 15.76
CA ASP A 58 5.50 22.44 16.39
C ASP A 58 4.75 21.09 16.51
N ASN A 59 5.18 20.24 17.42
CA ASN A 59 4.63 18.89 17.58
C ASN A 59 3.12 18.89 17.83
N PRO A 60 2.51 19.75 18.67
CA PRO A 60 1.06 19.76 18.84
C PRO A 60 0.31 20.04 17.54
N ARG A 61 0.84 20.91 16.69
CA ARG A 61 0.27 21.21 15.38
C ARG A 61 0.40 20.01 14.44
N PHE A 62 1.56 19.35 14.40
CA PHE A 62 1.76 18.13 13.62
C PHE A 62 0.75 17.05 13.98
N VAL A 63 0.59 16.78 15.27
CA VAL A 63 -0.37 15.79 15.80
C VAL A 63 -1.78 16.14 15.37
N ALA A 64 -2.19 17.41 15.51
CA ALA A 64 -3.54 17.84 15.14
C ALA A 64 -3.80 17.74 13.62
N GLU A 65 -2.86 18.20 12.80
CA GLU A 65 -3.01 18.16 11.33
C GLU A 65 -3.01 16.73 10.80
N LEU A 66 -2.05 15.90 11.24
CA LEU A 66 -1.97 14.49 10.85
C LEU A 66 -3.21 13.72 11.29
N GLY A 67 -3.59 13.84 12.56
CA GLY A 67 -4.75 13.14 13.10
C GLY A 67 -6.05 13.57 12.41
N SER A 68 -6.22 14.88 12.15
CA SER A 68 -7.38 15.38 11.39
C SER A 68 -7.43 14.85 9.95
N ALA A 69 -6.30 14.75 9.26
CA ALA A 69 -6.24 14.19 7.91
C ALA A 69 -6.64 12.72 7.89
N LEU A 70 -6.05 11.93 8.79
CA LEU A 70 -6.30 10.49 8.88
C LEU A 70 -7.72 10.18 9.37
N SER A 71 -8.29 10.96 10.28
CA SER A 71 -9.67 10.75 10.74
C SER A 71 -10.71 11.13 9.68
N ASP A 72 -10.40 12.03 8.77
CA ASP A 72 -11.32 12.44 7.71
C ASP A 72 -11.49 11.36 6.63
N ILE A 73 -10.38 10.77 6.17
CA ILE A 73 -10.40 9.81 5.06
C ILE A 73 -9.40 8.66 5.19
N GLY A 74 -8.60 8.59 6.24
CA GLY A 74 -7.57 7.55 6.39
C GLY A 74 -6.32 7.75 5.52
N PHE A 75 -6.18 8.90 4.86
CA PHE A 75 -5.06 9.22 3.97
C PHE A 75 -4.48 10.60 4.28
N ALA A 76 -3.16 10.72 4.16
CA ALA A 76 -2.43 11.98 4.20
C ALA A 76 -1.24 11.95 3.22
N ILE A 77 -0.83 13.10 2.74
CA ILE A 77 0.43 13.28 2.01
C ILE A 77 1.44 13.88 2.98
N ILE A 78 2.62 13.29 3.10
CA ILE A 78 3.67 13.73 4.01
C ILE A 78 4.81 14.34 3.19
N THR A 79 5.15 15.58 3.48
CA THR A 79 6.27 16.30 2.85
C THR A 79 7.34 16.63 3.88
N ASN A 80 8.53 17.07 3.44
CA ASN A 80 9.66 17.47 4.32
C ASN A 80 10.09 16.39 5.34
N HIS A 81 9.93 15.10 4.99
CA HIS A 81 10.27 13.96 5.86
C HIS A 81 11.78 13.65 5.92
N GLY A 82 12.60 14.39 5.20
CA GLY A 82 14.06 14.31 5.27
C GLY A 82 14.72 13.15 4.50
N ILE A 83 13.94 12.32 3.77
CA ILE A 83 14.50 11.29 2.90
C ILE A 83 14.87 11.92 1.56
N ASP A 84 16.07 11.62 1.06
CA ASP A 84 16.58 12.17 -0.21
C ASP A 84 15.72 11.68 -1.39
N GLN A 85 15.20 12.62 -2.18
CA GLN A 85 14.40 12.32 -3.38
C GLN A 85 15.17 11.49 -4.42
N ASN A 86 16.50 11.61 -4.47
CA ASN A 86 17.32 10.75 -5.34
C ASN A 86 17.24 9.27 -4.97
N MET A 87 16.93 8.94 -3.72
CA MET A 87 16.68 7.57 -3.30
C MET A 87 15.46 7.00 -4.03
N TYR A 88 14.39 7.77 -4.18
CA TYR A 88 13.17 7.33 -4.87
C TYR A 88 13.39 7.13 -6.37
N HIS A 89 14.11 8.02 -7.04
CA HIS A 89 14.48 7.80 -8.44
C HIS A 89 15.30 6.53 -8.63
N LYS A 90 16.31 6.31 -7.78
CA LYS A 90 17.11 5.08 -7.81
C LYS A 90 16.26 3.84 -7.52
N CYS A 91 15.37 3.93 -6.53
CA CYS A 91 14.48 2.84 -6.17
C CYS A 91 13.55 2.47 -7.34
N GLU A 92 12.91 3.44 -7.96
CA GLU A 92 12.03 3.24 -9.12
C GLU A 92 12.76 2.54 -10.28
N GLN A 93 13.95 3.03 -10.62
CA GLN A 93 14.78 2.39 -11.64
C GLN A 93 15.17 0.95 -11.26
N LYS A 94 15.49 0.72 -9.98
CA LYS A 94 15.85 -0.61 -9.49
C LYS A 94 14.67 -1.58 -9.44
N ILE A 95 13.47 -1.09 -9.21
CA ILE A 95 12.25 -1.92 -9.31
C ILE A 95 12.06 -2.38 -10.77
N ILE A 96 12.18 -1.48 -11.74
CA ILE A 96 12.07 -1.82 -13.16
C ILE A 96 13.13 -2.85 -13.52
N GLU A 97 14.41 -2.56 -13.21
CA GLU A 97 15.53 -3.48 -13.47
C GLU A 97 15.30 -4.86 -12.84
N PHE A 98 14.83 -4.90 -11.59
CA PHE A 98 14.56 -6.14 -10.87
C PHE A 98 13.51 -7.00 -11.59
N PHE A 99 12.36 -6.41 -11.96
CA PHE A 99 11.30 -7.17 -12.61
C PHE A 99 11.63 -7.58 -14.05
N GLU A 100 12.38 -6.76 -14.80
CA GLU A 100 12.72 -7.03 -16.18
C GLU A 100 13.91 -7.99 -16.34
N SER A 101 14.83 -8.04 -15.36
CA SER A 101 16.01 -8.91 -15.42
C SER A 101 15.72 -10.37 -15.08
N ILE A 102 14.55 -10.69 -14.48
CA ILE A 102 14.21 -12.01 -13.97
C ILE A 102 13.16 -12.65 -14.89
N THR A 103 13.44 -13.88 -15.35
CA THR A 103 12.46 -14.63 -16.15
C THR A 103 11.22 -15.00 -15.31
N LEU A 104 10.08 -15.20 -15.95
CA LEU A 104 8.88 -15.64 -15.24
C LEU A 104 9.10 -16.97 -14.50
N ASP A 105 9.81 -17.91 -15.12
CA ASP A 105 10.12 -19.21 -14.49
C ASP A 105 10.96 -19.05 -13.23
N ASP A 106 11.90 -18.11 -13.22
CA ASP A 106 12.72 -17.82 -12.03
C ASP A 106 11.91 -17.07 -10.97
N LYS A 107 11.05 -16.13 -11.35
CA LYS A 107 10.12 -15.48 -10.43
C LYS A 107 9.21 -16.50 -9.74
N MET A 108 8.67 -17.47 -10.50
CA MET A 108 7.75 -18.49 -9.97
C MET A 108 8.39 -19.46 -8.96
N LYS A 109 9.73 -19.61 -8.95
CA LYS A 109 10.43 -20.36 -7.89
C LYS A 109 10.26 -19.69 -6.51
N TYR A 110 9.98 -18.39 -6.50
CA TYR A 110 9.75 -17.58 -5.31
C TYR A 110 8.27 -17.22 -5.12
N GLU A 111 7.34 -17.97 -5.73
CA GLU A 111 5.91 -17.72 -5.57
C GLU A 111 5.54 -17.52 -4.09
N ALA A 112 4.69 -16.54 -3.84
CA ALA A 112 4.42 -16.07 -2.48
C ALA A 112 3.87 -17.16 -1.57
N ARG A 113 4.47 -17.26 -0.38
CA ARG A 113 4.09 -18.17 0.69
C ARG A 113 3.85 -17.41 1.97
N ARG A 114 2.98 -17.95 2.82
CA ARG A 114 2.66 -17.33 4.10
C ARG A 114 3.75 -17.62 5.14
N PHE A 115 4.26 -16.54 5.75
CA PHE A 115 5.17 -16.57 6.88
C PHE A 115 4.58 -15.74 8.03
N GLY A 116 4.06 -16.41 9.05
CA GLY A 116 3.34 -15.73 10.13
C GLY A 116 2.11 -15.01 9.62
N SER A 117 2.05 -13.69 9.79
CA SER A 117 0.95 -12.82 9.35
C SER A 117 1.12 -12.28 7.92
N VAL A 118 2.32 -12.41 7.33
CA VAL A 118 2.66 -11.79 6.03
C VAL A 118 2.93 -12.86 4.97
N ASN A 119 2.44 -12.64 3.76
CA ASN A 119 2.87 -13.40 2.60
C ASN A 119 4.17 -12.80 2.07
N GLN A 120 5.18 -13.63 1.81
CA GLN A 120 6.47 -13.23 1.25
C GLN A 120 6.70 -13.95 -0.05
N GLY A 121 7.21 -13.24 -1.06
CA GLY A 121 7.57 -13.75 -2.37
C GLY A 121 6.86 -13.05 -3.52
N TYR A 122 6.90 -13.68 -4.68
CA TYR A 122 6.38 -13.17 -5.94
C TYR A 122 4.89 -13.40 -6.10
N PHE A 123 4.19 -12.38 -6.55
CA PHE A 123 2.78 -12.40 -6.92
C PHE A 123 2.66 -12.16 -8.43
N PRO A 124 2.36 -13.19 -9.24
CA PRO A 124 2.19 -13.03 -10.68
C PRO A 124 0.91 -12.26 -11.01
N ILE A 125 0.87 -11.68 -12.21
CA ILE A 125 -0.37 -11.13 -12.78
C ILE A 125 -1.43 -12.22 -12.76
N LYS A 126 -2.54 -11.96 -12.09
CA LYS A 126 -3.67 -12.88 -12.00
C LYS A 126 -4.49 -12.80 -13.26
N SER A 127 -4.18 -13.66 -14.22
CA SER A 127 -4.89 -13.73 -15.51
C SER A 127 -6.26 -14.37 -15.44
N THR A 128 -6.62 -15.02 -14.31
CA THR A 128 -7.81 -15.85 -14.18
C THR A 128 -8.49 -15.72 -12.82
N THR A 129 -8.75 -14.50 -12.34
CA THR A 129 -9.61 -14.32 -11.18
C THR A 129 -11.07 -14.26 -11.59
N ILE A 130 -11.97 -14.70 -10.70
CA ILE A 130 -13.43 -14.69 -10.94
C ILE A 130 -13.94 -13.25 -10.99
N ILE A 131 -13.23 -12.31 -10.35
CA ILE A 131 -13.60 -10.90 -10.30
C ILE A 131 -13.03 -10.19 -11.53
N HIS A 132 -11.82 -9.76 -11.44
CA HIS A 132 -10.99 -9.18 -12.52
C HIS A 132 -9.53 -9.50 -12.24
N PRO A 133 -8.68 -9.69 -13.27
CA PRO A 133 -7.27 -9.85 -13.04
C PRO A 133 -6.67 -8.52 -12.57
N ASP A 134 -5.90 -8.55 -11.48
CA ASP A 134 -4.97 -7.46 -11.18
C ASP A 134 -3.81 -7.51 -12.17
N LEU A 135 -3.66 -6.44 -12.95
CA LEU A 135 -2.65 -6.33 -14.01
C LEU A 135 -1.35 -5.70 -13.46
N VAL A 136 -0.89 -6.25 -12.36
CA VAL A 136 0.32 -5.85 -11.63
C VAL A 136 1.10 -7.09 -11.23
N GLU A 137 2.42 -7.03 -11.36
CA GLU A 137 3.33 -7.96 -10.70
C GLU A 137 3.72 -7.38 -9.33
N GLY A 138 3.71 -8.22 -8.30
CA GLY A 138 4.10 -7.82 -6.97
C GLY A 138 5.21 -8.70 -6.42
N TRP A 139 6.03 -8.16 -5.54
CA TRP A 139 6.96 -8.94 -4.74
C TRP A 139 6.98 -8.39 -3.32
N VAL A 140 6.72 -9.25 -2.33
CA VAL A 140 6.71 -8.87 -0.93
C VAL A 140 7.91 -9.47 -0.23
N PHE A 141 8.66 -8.63 0.47
CA PHE A 141 9.77 -8.98 1.32
C PHE A 141 9.44 -8.60 2.77
N CYS A 142 9.57 -9.57 3.68
CA CYS A 142 9.45 -9.32 5.12
C CYS A 142 10.82 -8.98 5.71
N ARG A 143 10.87 -8.54 6.96
CA ARG A 143 12.12 -8.20 7.67
C ARG A 143 13.23 -9.24 7.52
N ARG A 144 12.87 -10.52 7.56
CA ARG A 144 13.81 -11.64 7.40
C ARG A 144 14.49 -11.74 6.03
N ALA A 145 13.96 -11.04 5.01
CA ALA A 145 14.56 -11.00 3.68
C ALA A 145 15.70 -9.99 3.55
N PHE A 146 15.98 -9.26 4.61
CA PHE A 146 17.04 -8.25 4.68
C PHE A 146 18.07 -8.62 5.74
N ASP A 147 19.34 -8.37 5.46
CA ASP A 147 20.44 -8.53 6.42
C ASP A 147 20.48 -7.35 7.41
N MET A 148 19.42 -7.25 8.23
CA MET A 148 19.24 -6.13 9.17
C MET A 148 20.19 -6.18 10.36
N ASP A 149 20.66 -7.38 10.72
CA ASP A 149 21.45 -7.61 11.94
C ASP A 149 22.92 -7.96 11.59
N ASN A 150 23.33 -7.88 10.31
CA ASN A 150 24.64 -8.35 9.80
C ASN A 150 24.95 -9.78 10.29
N GLY A 151 23.96 -10.64 10.27
CA GLY A 151 24.03 -12.00 10.79
C GLY A 151 24.75 -12.95 9.85
N SER A 152 25.62 -13.82 10.41
CA SER A 152 26.34 -14.84 9.64
C SER A 152 25.42 -15.89 8.99
N ASP A 153 24.17 -15.98 9.43
CA ASP A 153 23.19 -16.99 8.97
C ASP A 153 22.26 -16.47 7.86
N TYR A 154 22.40 -15.19 7.46
CA TYR A 154 21.61 -14.64 6.38
C TYR A 154 22.03 -15.22 5.02
N GLN A 155 21.06 -15.74 4.27
CA GLN A 155 21.24 -16.29 2.94
C GLN A 155 20.41 -15.48 1.93
N GLU A 156 21.05 -14.54 1.20
CA GLU A 156 20.36 -13.66 0.23
C GLU A 156 19.54 -14.48 -0.78
N SER A 157 20.09 -15.60 -1.27
CA SER A 157 19.44 -16.44 -2.29
C SER A 157 18.15 -17.15 -1.85
N GLU A 158 17.84 -17.17 -0.55
CA GLU A 158 16.55 -17.70 -0.08
C GLU A 158 15.40 -16.75 -0.40
N PHE A 159 15.68 -15.46 -0.57
CA PHE A 159 14.68 -14.41 -0.69
C PHE A 159 14.78 -13.66 -2.01
N TRP A 160 16.00 -13.45 -2.48
CA TRP A 160 16.31 -12.59 -3.64
C TRP A 160 16.79 -13.46 -4.81
N PRO A 161 16.04 -13.48 -5.94
CA PRO A 161 16.40 -14.31 -7.10
C PRO A 161 17.64 -13.80 -7.84
N VAL A 162 17.98 -12.52 -7.66
CA VAL A 162 19.15 -11.88 -8.26
C VAL A 162 19.97 -11.23 -7.14
N PRO A 163 21.28 -11.53 -7.04
CA PRO A 163 22.13 -10.96 -6.00
C PRO A 163 22.35 -9.45 -6.22
N GLY A 164 22.58 -8.74 -5.11
CA GLY A 164 22.94 -7.31 -5.13
C GLY A 164 21.75 -6.33 -5.09
N PHE A 165 20.52 -6.80 -5.11
CA PHE A 165 19.33 -5.94 -4.93
C PHE A 165 18.99 -5.72 -3.45
N GLU A 166 19.23 -6.70 -2.59
CA GLU A 166 18.95 -6.61 -1.16
C GLU A 166 19.54 -5.35 -0.53
N PRO A 167 20.85 -5.03 -0.66
CA PRO A 167 21.43 -3.86 -0.01
C PRO A 167 20.76 -2.54 -0.41
N ILE A 168 20.34 -2.42 -1.67
CA ILE A 168 19.70 -1.23 -2.22
C ILE A 168 18.33 -1.03 -1.58
N PHE A 169 17.52 -2.10 -1.56
CA PHE A 169 16.18 -2.04 -0.98
C PHE A 169 16.20 -2.00 0.55
N ARG A 170 17.21 -2.59 1.19
CA ARG A 170 17.43 -2.45 2.62
C ARG A 170 17.67 -0.99 3.02
N GLU A 171 18.45 -0.24 2.24
CA GLU A 171 18.66 1.19 2.47
C GLU A 171 17.34 1.96 2.44
N VAL A 172 16.47 1.66 1.47
CA VAL A 172 15.12 2.25 1.37
C VAL A 172 14.29 1.92 2.60
N VAL A 173 14.25 0.64 3.01
CA VAL A 173 13.51 0.21 4.20
C VAL A 173 14.01 0.93 5.44
N LEU A 174 15.33 0.99 5.67
CA LEU A 174 15.92 1.65 6.83
C LEU A 174 15.64 3.16 6.89
N ALA A 175 15.56 3.81 5.72
CA ALA A 175 15.18 5.22 5.66
C ALA A 175 13.74 5.46 6.12
N HIS A 176 12.80 4.58 5.70
CA HIS A 176 11.39 4.70 6.05
C HIS A 176 11.08 4.18 7.47
N GLU A 177 11.83 3.21 7.96
CA GLU A 177 11.66 2.67 9.32
C GLU A 177 11.78 3.77 10.39
N LYS A 178 12.57 4.81 10.12
CA LYS A 178 12.71 5.98 11.00
C LYS A 178 11.43 6.79 11.17
N LEU A 179 10.50 6.69 10.23
CA LEU A 179 9.23 7.42 10.26
C LEU A 179 8.16 6.67 11.07
N ILE A 180 8.30 5.35 11.24
CA ILE A 180 7.25 4.51 11.82
C ILE A 180 6.91 4.91 13.25
N LEU A 181 7.93 5.03 14.09
CA LEU A 181 7.73 5.36 15.51
C LEU A 181 7.10 6.74 15.71
N PRO A 182 7.64 7.83 15.14
CA PRO A 182 7.05 9.16 15.32
C PRO A 182 5.64 9.29 14.74
N LEU A 183 5.34 8.61 13.62
CA LEU A 183 3.99 8.59 13.08
C LEU A 183 3.03 7.88 14.03
N MET A 184 3.39 6.70 14.55
CA MET A 184 2.57 5.97 15.51
C MET A 184 2.34 6.76 16.78
N GLN A 185 3.38 7.39 17.34
CA GLN A 185 3.28 8.23 18.53
C GLN A 185 2.33 9.41 18.30
N SER A 186 2.40 10.05 17.14
CA SER A 186 1.51 11.17 16.78
C SER A 186 0.04 10.73 16.63
N MET A 187 -0.20 9.55 16.04
CA MET A 187 -1.55 8.98 15.96
C MET A 187 -2.13 8.68 17.34
N LEU A 188 -1.33 8.08 18.24
CA LEU A 188 -1.75 7.80 19.62
C LEU A 188 -2.03 9.09 20.40
N ALA A 189 -1.17 10.10 20.28
CA ALA A 189 -1.36 11.40 20.91
C ALA A 189 -2.67 12.07 20.46
N TYR A 190 -3.00 12.00 19.16
CA TYR A 190 -4.27 12.51 18.64
C TYR A 190 -5.49 11.79 19.21
N LEU A 191 -5.37 10.47 19.43
CA LEU A 191 -6.42 9.67 20.07
C LEU A 191 -6.57 9.92 21.58
N GLY A 192 -5.68 10.72 22.18
CA GLY A 192 -5.63 10.97 23.62
C GLY A 192 -5.01 9.84 24.43
N GLU A 193 -4.30 8.94 23.79
CA GLU A 193 -3.62 7.80 24.40
C GLU A 193 -2.14 8.14 24.70
N ASP A 194 -1.48 7.28 25.49
CA ASP A 194 -0.03 7.39 25.72
C ASP A 194 0.72 7.21 24.39
N PRO A 195 1.45 8.24 23.90
CA PRO A 195 2.20 8.15 22.65
C PRO A 195 3.21 7.00 22.62
N HIS A 196 3.69 6.58 23.80
CA HIS A 196 4.73 5.56 23.95
C HIS A 196 4.17 4.13 24.14
N LEU A 197 2.87 3.95 24.04
CA LEU A 197 2.16 2.68 24.29
C LEU A 197 2.74 1.50 23.48
N TYR A 198 3.18 1.76 22.24
CA TYR A 198 3.69 0.73 21.34
C TYR A 198 5.20 0.75 21.12
N ASP A 199 5.98 1.66 21.73
CA ASP A 199 7.42 1.81 21.50
C ASP A 199 8.18 0.48 21.60
N LYS A 200 7.93 -0.28 22.67
CA LYS A 200 8.59 -1.58 22.87
C LYS A 200 8.25 -2.62 21.79
N LYS A 201 7.07 -2.52 21.16
CA LYS A 201 6.63 -3.42 20.10
C LYS A 201 7.16 -3.01 18.73
N LEU A 202 7.51 -1.74 18.57
CA LEU A 202 8.02 -1.15 17.34
C LEU A 202 9.55 -1.12 17.25
N THR A 203 10.28 -1.65 18.26
CA THR A 203 11.74 -1.78 18.21
C THR A 203 12.24 -2.70 17.10
N LYS A 204 11.42 -3.72 16.75
CA LYS A 204 11.62 -4.58 15.58
C LYS A 204 10.30 -4.61 14.82
N THR A 205 10.19 -3.75 13.82
CA THR A 205 8.97 -3.65 13.03
C THR A 205 8.71 -4.92 12.23
N ASN A 206 7.48 -5.39 12.24
CA ASN A 206 7.01 -6.41 11.33
C ASN A 206 6.39 -5.71 10.13
N PHE A 207 7.06 -5.71 9.01
CA PHE A 207 6.62 -5.03 7.79
C PHE A 207 6.57 -5.98 6.60
N GLY A 208 5.76 -5.63 5.61
CA GLY A 208 5.83 -6.14 4.26
C GLY A 208 6.34 -5.04 3.34
N PHE A 209 7.58 -5.15 2.88
CA PHE A 209 8.11 -4.27 1.85
C PHE A 209 7.67 -4.80 0.50
N ARG A 210 6.76 -4.08 -0.17
CA ARG A 210 6.16 -4.53 -1.43
C ARG A 210 6.68 -3.71 -2.60
N LEU A 211 7.23 -4.40 -3.58
CA LEU A 211 7.51 -3.86 -4.90
C LEU A 211 6.31 -4.14 -5.81
N ASN A 212 5.78 -3.12 -6.46
CA ASN A 212 4.75 -3.24 -7.48
C ASN A 212 5.34 -2.84 -8.83
N TYR A 213 5.16 -3.69 -9.83
CA TYR A 213 5.56 -3.43 -11.20
C TYR A 213 4.34 -3.51 -12.11
N TYR A 214 4.10 -2.45 -12.87
CA TYR A 214 2.98 -2.31 -13.78
C TYR A 214 3.48 -2.43 -15.22
N PRO A 215 3.61 -3.65 -15.79
CA PRO A 215 4.16 -3.84 -17.13
C PRO A 215 3.26 -3.21 -18.18
N PRO A 216 3.80 -2.91 -19.40
CA PRO A 216 2.98 -2.56 -20.54
C PRO A 216 1.93 -3.64 -20.82
N LEU A 217 0.69 -3.24 -21.07
CA LEU A 217 -0.41 -4.18 -21.29
C LEU A 217 -0.52 -4.55 -22.77
N SER A 218 -0.70 -5.84 -23.02
CA SER A 218 -1.13 -6.33 -24.32
C SER A 218 -2.61 -5.99 -24.59
N GLN A 219 -3.02 -5.94 -25.85
CA GLN A 219 -4.42 -5.69 -26.21
C GLN A 219 -5.38 -6.69 -25.53
N LYS A 220 -5.00 -7.98 -25.43
CA LYS A 220 -5.79 -9.00 -24.75
C LYS A 220 -6.00 -8.68 -23.26
N GLN A 221 -5.02 -8.10 -22.59
CA GLN A 221 -5.13 -7.69 -21.19
C GLN A 221 -6.03 -6.46 -21.04
N LEU A 222 -5.92 -5.48 -21.93
CA LEU A 222 -6.83 -4.32 -21.99
C LEU A 222 -8.28 -4.77 -22.20
N ASP A 223 -8.50 -5.73 -23.11
CA ASP A 223 -9.83 -6.27 -23.40
C ASP A 223 -10.39 -7.16 -22.27
N SER A 224 -9.57 -7.57 -21.32
CA SER A 224 -9.98 -8.43 -20.20
C SER A 224 -10.88 -7.73 -19.18
N GLY A 225 -10.90 -6.38 -19.17
CA GLY A 225 -11.59 -5.58 -18.17
C GLY A 225 -10.91 -5.59 -16.80
N GLY A 226 -9.63 -6.00 -16.72
CA GLY A 226 -8.85 -5.94 -15.49
C GLY A 226 -8.31 -4.54 -15.23
N GLY A 227 -8.26 -4.15 -13.95
CA GLY A 227 -7.60 -2.93 -13.50
C GLY A 227 -6.13 -3.16 -13.19
N ARG A 228 -5.38 -2.07 -12.97
CA ARG A 228 -3.98 -2.17 -12.55
C ARG A 228 -3.87 -2.78 -11.15
N MET A 229 -4.64 -2.25 -10.22
CA MET A 229 -4.85 -2.83 -8.89
C MET A 229 -6.28 -2.50 -8.49
N LEU A 230 -7.06 -3.54 -8.19
CA LEU A 230 -8.47 -3.38 -7.84
C LEU A 230 -8.64 -2.68 -6.51
N GLY A 231 -9.82 -2.10 -6.31
CA GLY A 231 -10.21 -1.47 -5.06
C GLY A 231 -10.09 -2.43 -3.88
N HIS A 232 -9.27 -2.06 -2.89
CA HIS A 232 -9.00 -2.83 -1.68
C HIS A 232 -8.76 -1.89 -0.49
N GLU A 233 -8.75 -2.46 0.69
CA GLU A 233 -8.34 -1.83 1.94
C GLU A 233 -7.09 -2.57 2.44
N ASP A 234 -6.14 -1.87 3.05
CA ASP A 234 -4.95 -2.48 3.62
C ASP A 234 -5.29 -3.13 4.98
N ILE A 235 -4.72 -4.30 5.26
CA ILE A 235 -4.99 -5.05 6.49
C ILE A 235 -4.08 -4.62 7.65
N ASP A 236 -3.02 -3.90 7.35
CA ASP A 236 -1.98 -3.49 8.31
C ASP A 236 -2.42 -2.38 9.29
N ILE A 237 -1.47 -1.83 10.05
CA ILE A 237 -1.69 -0.66 10.91
C ILE A 237 -1.69 0.60 10.04
N PHE A 238 -0.66 0.79 9.22
CA PHE A 238 -0.57 1.85 8.21
C PHE A 238 0.46 1.50 7.15
N THR A 239 0.26 2.04 5.97
CA THR A 239 1.16 1.92 4.82
C THR A 239 1.90 3.23 4.59
N ILE A 240 3.20 3.15 4.35
CA ILE A 240 4.05 4.26 3.89
C ILE A 240 4.36 4.00 2.41
N LEU A 241 3.81 4.80 1.53
CA LEU A 241 3.99 4.68 0.08
C LEU A 241 4.74 5.88 -0.47
N PRO A 242 6.03 5.74 -0.83
CA PRO A 242 6.75 6.78 -1.55
C PRO A 242 6.07 7.10 -2.88
N THR A 243 5.96 8.37 -3.22
CA THR A 243 5.35 8.77 -4.49
C THR A 243 6.27 8.43 -5.66
N GLN A 244 5.65 8.01 -6.75
CA GLN A 244 6.31 7.60 -7.98
C GLN A 244 6.16 8.67 -9.06
N SER A 245 6.95 8.53 -10.13
CA SER A 245 6.90 9.43 -11.30
C SER A 245 5.59 9.32 -12.08
N VAL A 246 4.84 8.22 -11.90
CA VAL A 246 3.57 7.97 -12.62
C VAL A 246 2.41 8.04 -11.63
N ALA A 247 1.45 8.91 -11.92
CA ALA A 247 0.20 9.02 -11.17
C ALA A 247 -0.74 7.83 -11.46
N GLY A 248 -1.71 7.59 -10.56
CA GLY A 248 -2.71 6.54 -10.79
C GLY A 248 -3.50 6.16 -9.54
N LEU A 249 -2.97 6.43 -8.36
CA LEU A 249 -3.63 6.11 -7.10
C LEU A 249 -4.91 6.94 -6.91
N GLN A 250 -5.99 6.23 -6.57
CA GLN A 250 -7.30 6.80 -6.32
C GLN A 250 -7.84 6.27 -4.99
N VAL A 251 -8.48 7.14 -4.22
CA VAL A 251 -9.07 6.83 -2.92
C VAL A 251 -10.57 7.06 -2.96
N LEU A 252 -11.35 6.15 -2.40
CA LEU A 252 -12.80 6.26 -2.37
C LEU A 252 -13.26 7.20 -1.25
N ASN A 253 -13.90 8.32 -1.59
CA ASN A 253 -14.58 9.13 -0.61
C ASN A 253 -15.87 8.44 -0.17
N ARG A 254 -15.86 7.89 1.05
CA ARG A 254 -17.00 7.15 1.61
C ARG A 254 -18.25 8.01 1.84
N LYS A 255 -18.09 9.34 1.92
CA LYS A 255 -19.22 10.26 2.17
C LYS A 255 -20.13 10.40 0.96
N ASN A 256 -19.57 10.31 -0.24
CA ASN A 256 -20.30 10.48 -1.50
C ASN A 256 -20.10 9.36 -2.52
N ASN A 257 -19.31 8.33 -2.19
CA ASN A 257 -18.96 7.20 -3.06
C ASN A 257 -18.27 7.60 -4.37
N LYS A 258 -17.50 8.69 -4.36
CA LYS A 258 -16.72 9.16 -5.49
C LYS A 258 -15.22 8.91 -5.27
N TRP A 259 -14.49 8.72 -6.36
CA TRP A 259 -13.05 8.53 -6.32
C TRP A 259 -12.31 9.86 -6.26
N ILE A 260 -11.31 9.96 -5.42
CA ILE A 260 -10.39 11.10 -5.32
C ILE A 260 -9.09 10.70 -6.00
N ARG A 261 -8.62 11.51 -6.95
CA ARG A 261 -7.28 11.34 -7.54
C ARG A 261 -6.24 11.96 -6.62
N LEU A 262 -5.20 11.20 -6.29
CA LEU A 262 -4.07 11.75 -5.56
C LEU A 262 -3.03 12.30 -6.54
N ASN A 263 -2.59 13.53 -6.27
CA ASN A 263 -1.56 14.21 -7.05
C ASN A 263 -0.43 14.72 -6.13
N PRO A 264 0.25 13.83 -5.40
CA PRO A 264 1.39 14.23 -4.57
C PRO A 264 2.55 14.68 -5.48
N LYS A 265 3.43 15.50 -4.93
CA LYS A 265 4.68 15.84 -5.63
C LYS A 265 5.63 14.66 -5.56
N PHE A 266 6.46 14.49 -6.58
CA PHE A 266 7.53 13.50 -6.51
C PHE A 266 8.42 13.76 -5.29
N GLY A 267 8.69 12.72 -4.53
CA GLY A 267 9.45 12.82 -3.28
C GLY A 267 8.59 12.96 -2.03
N ASP A 268 7.28 13.21 -2.14
CA ASP A 268 6.37 13.10 -1.00
C ASP A 268 6.10 11.62 -0.66
N ILE A 269 5.50 11.38 0.49
CA ILE A 269 5.03 10.07 0.92
C ILE A 269 3.51 10.12 1.07
N ILE A 270 2.82 9.11 0.57
CA ILE A 270 1.43 8.85 0.90
C ILE A 270 1.40 7.94 2.13
N LEU A 271 0.69 8.37 3.15
CA LEU A 271 0.42 7.60 4.36
C LEU A 271 -1.05 7.22 4.38
N ASN A 272 -1.35 5.94 4.57
CA ASN A 272 -2.73 5.50 4.80
C ASN A 272 -2.86 4.54 5.96
N THR A 273 -3.97 4.63 6.67
CA THR A 273 -4.34 3.73 7.77
C THR A 273 -5.03 2.48 7.25
N GLY A 274 -4.70 1.33 7.83
CA GLY A 274 -5.27 0.04 7.50
C GLY A 274 -6.27 -0.48 8.53
N ASP A 275 -6.80 -1.68 8.30
CA ASP A 275 -7.85 -2.31 9.11
C ASP A 275 -7.47 -2.46 10.59
N TYR A 276 -6.20 -2.74 10.88
CA TYR A 276 -5.76 -2.85 12.27
C TYR A 276 -5.77 -1.47 12.96
N MET A 277 -5.38 -0.41 12.25
CA MET A 277 -5.47 0.94 12.80
C MET A 277 -6.93 1.34 13.03
N GLN A 278 -7.82 1.06 12.09
CA GLN A 278 -9.25 1.33 12.25
C GLN A 278 -9.80 0.66 13.53
N ARG A 279 -9.41 -0.59 13.78
CA ARG A 279 -9.86 -1.33 14.96
C ARG A 279 -9.29 -0.79 16.27
N ILE A 280 -7.99 -0.54 16.34
CA ILE A 280 -7.34 -0.06 17.57
C ILE A 280 -7.69 1.39 17.89
N SER A 281 -8.06 2.19 16.88
CA SER A 281 -8.54 3.57 17.05
C SER A 281 -10.06 3.67 17.28
N ASN A 282 -10.76 2.53 17.40
CA ASN A 282 -12.22 2.49 17.54
C ASN A 282 -12.93 3.28 16.41
N ASP A 283 -12.56 3.01 15.17
CA ASP A 283 -13.06 3.61 13.92
C ASP A 283 -12.78 5.12 13.75
N ILE A 284 -11.91 5.73 14.59
CA ILE A 284 -11.51 7.13 14.42
C ILE A 284 -10.65 7.30 13.17
N PHE A 285 -9.71 6.37 12.94
CA PHE A 285 -8.90 6.33 11.73
C PHE A 285 -9.40 5.24 10.79
N PRO A 286 -10.17 5.58 9.75
CA PRO A 286 -10.73 4.57 8.86
C PRO A 286 -9.68 3.92 7.97
N SER A 287 -9.83 2.61 7.72
CA SER A 287 -9.21 1.95 6.57
C SER A 287 -10.04 2.27 5.33
N THR A 288 -9.45 2.85 4.31
CA THR A 288 -10.20 3.38 3.17
C THR A 288 -9.82 2.70 1.87
N THR A 289 -10.85 2.32 1.12
CA THR A 289 -10.70 1.66 -0.17
C THR A 289 -9.92 2.55 -1.13
N HIS A 290 -8.91 1.98 -1.77
CA HIS A 290 -8.09 2.64 -2.78
C HIS A 290 -7.74 1.70 -3.93
N ARG A 291 -7.36 2.26 -5.10
CA ARG A 291 -7.05 1.52 -6.32
C ARG A 291 -6.02 2.25 -7.18
N VAL A 292 -5.49 1.56 -8.19
CA VAL A 292 -4.62 2.14 -9.23
C VAL A 292 -5.24 1.91 -10.60
#